data_323ea77551df68506a27b45902b8c471
#
_entry.id   323ea77551df68506a27b45902b8c471
#
_cell.length_a   1.000
_cell.length_b   1.000
_cell.length_c   1.000
_cell.angle_alpha   90.00
_cell.angle_beta   90.00
_cell.angle_gamma   90.00
#
_symmetry.space_group_name_H-M   'P 1'
#
loop_
_entity.id
_entity.type
_entity.pdbx_description
1 polymer ?
#
loop_
_entity_poly.entity_id
_entity_poly.type
_entity_poly.pdbx_seq_one_letter_code
_entity_poly.pdbx_strand_id
1 'polypeptide(L)' 'MTVLLTIVFAVLFFALIMVSIALHEVGHLIPAKLF' A
#
# COMPACT_ATOMS: atom_id res chain seq x y z
N MET A 1 14.15 7.20 21.27
CA MET A 1 12.71 6.96 21.23
C MET A 1 12.03 7.65 20.08
N THR A 2 12.35 8.91 19.83
CA THR A 2 11.73 9.64 18.71
C THR A 2 12.10 9.06 17.34
N VAL A 3 13.35 8.62 17.19
CA VAL A 3 13.82 8.03 15.95
C VAL A 3 13.07 6.72 15.65
N LEU A 4 12.89 5.92 16.68
CA LEU A 4 12.17 4.65 16.54
C LEU A 4 10.72 4.89 16.10
N LEU A 5 10.06 5.85 16.71
CA LEU A 5 8.71 6.22 16.35
C LEU A 5 8.63 6.70 14.92
N THR A 6 9.58 7.52 14.51
CA THR A 6 9.62 8.03 13.14
C THR A 6 9.78 6.90 12.14
N ILE A 7 10.63 5.93 12.43
CA ILE A 7 10.84 4.77 11.56
C ILE A 7 9.56 3.95 11.47
N VAL A 8 8.90 3.70 12.58
CA VAL A 8 7.66 2.92 12.61
C VAL A 8 6.59 3.60 11.78
N PHE A 9 6.40 4.90 11.95
CA PHE A 9 5.42 5.64 11.18
C PHE A 9 5.74 5.67 9.69
N ALA A 10 7.02 5.82 9.36
CA ALA A 10 7.46 5.81 7.97
C ALA A 10 7.17 4.45 7.31
N VAL A 11 7.48 3.36 8.00
CA VAL A 11 7.21 2.02 7.50
C VAL A 11 5.71 1.81 7.31
N LEU A 12 4.90 2.22 8.27
CA LEU A 12 3.46 2.11 8.18
C LEU A 12 2.92 2.92 7.01
N PHE A 13 3.45 4.11 6.81
CA PHE A 13 3.03 4.99 5.72
C PHE A 13 3.32 4.36 4.36
N PHE A 14 4.52 3.84 4.19
CA PHE A 14 4.89 3.15 2.96
C PHE A 14 4.07 1.89 2.74
N ALA A 15 3.81 1.14 3.79
CA ALA A 15 2.99 -0.06 3.70
C ALA A 15 1.59 0.27 3.23
N LEU A 16 1.00 1.33 3.75
CA LEU A 16 -0.32 1.77 3.35
C LEU A 16 -0.37 2.18 1.88
N ILE A 17 0.66 2.91 1.43
CA ILE A 17 0.75 3.32 0.03
C ILE A 17 0.88 2.11 -0.87
N MET A 18 1.74 1.16 -0.52
CA MET A 18 1.95 -0.04 -1.31
C MET A 18 0.68 -0.89 -1.39
N VAL A 19 -0.02 -1.04 -0.27
CA VAL A 19 -1.28 -1.79 -0.26
C VAL A 19 -2.32 -1.08 -1.11
N SER A 20 -2.41 0.23 -1.02
CA SER A 20 -3.35 1.01 -1.84
C SER A 20 -3.08 0.82 -3.33
N ILE A 21 -1.82 0.88 -3.73
CA ILE A 21 -1.44 0.68 -5.13
C ILE A 21 -1.77 -0.74 -5.57
N ALA A 22 -1.45 -1.73 -4.75
CA ALA A 22 -1.73 -3.13 -5.06
C ALA A 22 -3.22 -3.38 -5.23
N LEU A 23 -4.03 -2.83 -4.33
CA LEU A 23 -5.48 -2.95 -4.42
C LEU A 23 -6.03 -2.28 -5.67
N HIS A 24 -5.45 -1.14 -6.03
CA HIS A 24 -5.83 -0.42 -7.23
C HIS A 24 -5.55 -1.25 -8.48
N GLU A 25 -4.38 -1.86 -8.55
CA GLU A 25 -3.99 -2.69 -9.67
C GLU A 25 -4.86 -3.95 -9.78
N VAL A 26 -5.11 -4.60 -8.65
CA VAL A 26 -5.99 -5.78 -8.62
C VAL A 26 -7.40 -5.41 -9.03
N GLY A 27 -7.88 -4.23 -8.60
CA GLY A 27 -9.18 -3.74 -8.99
C GLY A 27 -9.32 -3.52 -10.48
N HIS A 28 -8.23 -3.14 -11.16
CA HIS A 28 -8.22 -2.98 -12.60
C HIS A 28 -8.05 -4.30 -13.35
N LEU A 29 -7.32 -5.23 -12.75
CA LEU A 29 -7.05 -6.53 -13.37
C LEU A 29 -8.28 -7.42 -13.39
N ILE A 30 -9.09 -7.39 -12.36
CA ILE A 30 -10.27 -8.25 -12.26
C ILE A 30 -11.27 -7.97 -13.37
N PRO A 31 -11.71 -6.72 -13.60
CA PRO A 31 -12.64 -6.45 -14.70
C PRO A 31 -12.00 -6.65 -16.07
N ALA A 32 -10.71 -6.40 -16.22
CA ALA A 32 -10.03 -6.62 -17.49
C ALA A 32 -9.96 -8.10 -17.85
N LYS A 33 -9.83 -8.97 -16.86
CA LYS A 33 -9.81 -10.42 -17.10
C LYS A 33 -11.19 -11.01 -17.25
N LEU A 34 -12.19 -10.41 -16.61
CA LEU A 34 -13.57 -10.88 -16.70
C LEU A 34 -14.21 -10.52 -18.03
N PHE A 35 -13.75 -9.46 -18.62
CA PHE A 35 -14.25 -8.98 -19.91
C PHE A 35 -13.21 -9.13 -21.00
#